data_9c4d6a6eeedc3954f5c9634bc66cb6b6
#
_entry.id   9c4d6a6eeedc3954f5c9634bc66cb6b6
#
_cell.length_a   1.000
_cell.length_b   1.000
_cell.length_c   1.000
_cell.angle_alpha   90.00
_cell.angle_beta   90.00
_cell.angle_gamma   90.00
#
_symmetry.space_group_name_H-M   'P 1'
#
loop_
_entity.id
_entity.type
_entity.pdbx_description
1 polymer ?
#
loop_
_entity_poly.entity_id
_entity_poly.type
_entity_poly.pdbx_seq_one_letter_code
_entity_poly.pdbx_strand_id
1 'polypeptide(L)'
;MAIGWQASMETGAPLLDAQRRALIERADALVATIERGSDRATVERAMRDFGDYSVRHFSEEEDCFRRGICPVLQWNGAARADLIKVVSDFRRAFEARGASVELADSLSCEMATWVARYIPGPSALPPCATPAQ
;
A
#
# COMPACT_ATOMS: atom_id res chain seq x y z
N MET A 1 -3.57 9.63 7.25
CA MET A 1 -4.97 9.59 6.81
C MET A 1 -5.23 8.28 6.08
N ALA A 2 -6.28 7.57 6.47
CA ALA A 2 -6.55 6.24 5.90
C ALA A 2 -7.06 6.31 4.47
N ILE A 3 -6.62 5.37 3.65
CA ILE A 3 -7.12 5.22 2.28
C ILE A 3 -8.48 4.52 2.30
N GLY A 4 -8.56 3.40 3.00
CA GLY A 4 -9.77 2.60 3.10
C GLY A 4 -10.11 1.84 1.82
N TRP A 5 -10.70 0.67 1.97
CA TRP A 5 -11.20 -0.10 0.82
C TRP A 5 -12.57 0.44 0.41
N GLN A 6 -12.78 0.60 -0.89
CA GLN A 6 -14.06 1.05 -1.44
C GLN A 6 -14.67 -0.05 -2.30
N ALA A 7 -16.00 -0.19 -2.25
CA ALA A 7 -16.70 -1.19 -3.04
C ALA A 7 -16.41 -1.06 -4.53
N SER A 8 -16.19 0.15 -5.02
CA SER A 8 -15.86 0.40 -6.42
C SER A 8 -14.49 -0.18 -6.83
N MET A 9 -13.67 -0.57 -5.89
CA MET A 9 -12.38 -1.21 -6.17
C MET A 9 -12.51 -2.71 -6.44
N GLU A 10 -13.65 -3.31 -6.19
CA GLU A 10 -13.85 -4.74 -6.40
C GLU A 10 -13.82 -5.09 -7.89
N THR A 11 -13.12 -6.19 -8.19
CA THR A 11 -12.91 -6.64 -9.57
C THR A 11 -13.81 -7.79 -9.97
N GLY A 12 -14.48 -8.41 -9.01
CA GLY A 12 -15.23 -9.65 -9.22
C GLY A 12 -14.41 -10.90 -9.00
N ALA A 13 -13.12 -10.78 -8.66
CA ALA A 13 -12.25 -11.88 -8.27
C ALA A 13 -12.06 -11.82 -6.76
N PRO A 14 -12.85 -12.57 -5.95
CA PRO A 14 -12.87 -12.38 -4.50
C PRO A 14 -11.52 -12.55 -3.81
N LEU A 15 -10.72 -13.51 -4.25
CA LEU A 15 -9.40 -13.73 -3.64
C LEU A 15 -8.48 -12.55 -3.86
N LEU A 16 -8.45 -12.04 -5.07
CA LEU A 16 -7.62 -10.89 -5.41
C LEU A 16 -8.10 -9.63 -4.69
N ASP A 17 -9.42 -9.43 -4.63
CA ASP A 17 -9.99 -8.29 -3.93
C ASP A 17 -9.63 -8.31 -2.45
N ALA A 18 -9.68 -9.49 -1.83
CA ALA A 18 -9.29 -9.67 -0.43
C ALA A 18 -7.81 -9.33 -0.21
N GLN A 19 -6.95 -9.72 -1.14
CA GLN A 19 -5.51 -9.43 -1.05
C GLN A 19 -5.21 -7.95 -1.22
N ARG A 20 -5.85 -7.29 -2.16
CA ARG A 20 -5.68 -5.85 -2.36
C ARG A 20 -6.21 -5.05 -1.19
N ARG A 21 -7.36 -5.47 -0.65
CA ARG A 21 -7.92 -4.87 0.54
C ARG A 21 -6.96 -5.00 1.73
N ALA A 22 -6.41 -6.18 1.94
CA ALA A 22 -5.47 -6.41 3.03
C ALA A 22 -4.19 -5.58 2.87
N LEU A 23 -3.72 -5.36 1.64
CA LEU A 23 -2.58 -4.51 1.37
C LEU A 23 -2.85 -3.07 1.82
N ILE A 24 -3.99 -2.53 1.41
CA ILE A 24 -4.40 -1.17 1.80
C ILE A 24 -4.55 -1.07 3.31
N GLU A 25 -5.17 -2.07 3.93
CA GLU A 25 -5.37 -2.08 5.38
C GLU A 25 -4.05 -2.07 6.15
N ARG A 26 -3.04 -2.77 5.64
CA ARG A 26 -1.72 -2.78 6.28
C ARG A 26 -0.99 -1.45 6.13
N ALA A 27 -1.12 -0.81 4.99
CA ALA A 27 -0.57 0.53 4.80
C ALA A 27 -1.25 1.52 5.75
N ASP A 28 -2.58 1.47 5.83
CA ASP A 28 -3.34 2.33 6.73
C ASP A 28 -2.99 2.07 8.20
N ALA A 29 -2.78 0.80 8.56
CA ALA A 29 -2.38 0.43 9.92
C ALA A 29 -1.00 1.00 10.28
N LEU A 30 -0.06 0.99 9.34
CA LEU A 30 1.26 1.56 9.56
C LEU A 30 1.17 3.07 9.78
N VAL A 31 0.41 3.76 8.94
CA VAL A 31 0.17 5.20 9.10
C VAL A 31 -0.45 5.49 10.47
N ALA A 32 -1.50 4.76 10.83
CA ALA A 32 -2.20 4.96 12.11
C ALA A 32 -1.28 4.68 13.30
N THR A 33 -0.41 3.68 13.18
CA THR A 33 0.55 3.35 14.24
C THR A 33 1.50 4.51 14.51
N ILE A 34 1.96 5.17 13.47
CA ILE A 34 2.82 6.36 13.61
C ILE A 34 2.02 7.52 14.19
N GLU A 35 0.81 7.75 13.71
CA GLU A 35 -0.04 8.86 14.16
C GLU A 35 -0.41 8.76 15.63
N ARG A 36 -0.51 7.54 16.15
CA ARG A 36 -0.78 7.33 17.59
C ARG A 36 0.43 7.59 18.47
N GLY A 37 1.60 7.82 17.89
CA GLY A 37 2.81 8.00 18.67
C GLY A 37 3.36 6.70 19.25
N SER A 38 3.13 5.57 18.57
CA SER A 38 3.63 4.26 19.01
C SER A 38 5.16 4.25 19.09
N ASP A 39 5.69 3.34 19.90
CA ASP A 39 7.14 3.23 20.05
C ASP A 39 7.78 2.66 18.76
N ARG A 40 9.11 2.77 18.72
CA ARG A 40 9.87 2.36 17.53
C ARG A 40 9.65 0.89 17.18
N ALA A 41 9.63 0.01 18.17
CA ALA A 41 9.46 -1.43 17.93
C ALA A 41 8.10 -1.73 17.32
N THR A 42 7.05 -1.04 17.77
CA THR A 42 5.70 -1.20 17.23
C THR A 42 5.63 -0.72 15.78
N VAL A 43 6.25 0.42 15.48
CA VAL A 43 6.31 0.93 14.11
C VAL A 43 7.11 -0.01 13.22
N GLU A 44 8.22 -0.55 13.71
CA GLU A 44 9.03 -1.51 12.94
C GLU A 44 8.25 -2.78 12.60
N ARG A 45 7.44 -3.28 13.52
CA ARG A 45 6.60 -4.46 13.25
C ARG A 45 5.57 -4.17 12.18
N ALA A 46 4.91 -3.01 12.27
CA ALA A 46 3.92 -2.61 11.27
C ALA A 46 4.58 -2.40 9.90
N MET A 47 5.77 -1.84 9.87
CA MET A 47 6.54 -1.64 8.63
C MET A 47 6.90 -2.98 7.99
N ARG A 48 7.37 -3.93 8.79
CA ARG A 48 7.69 -5.28 8.29
C ARG A 48 6.45 -5.99 7.78
N ASP A 49 5.35 -5.90 8.51
CA ASP A 49 4.10 -6.53 8.10
C ASP A 49 3.62 -5.98 6.75
N PHE A 50 3.66 -4.68 6.58
CA PHE A 50 3.30 -4.06 5.30
C PHE A 50 4.26 -4.48 4.19
N GLY A 51 5.57 -4.45 4.45
CA GLY A 51 6.56 -4.84 3.45
C GLY A 51 6.45 -6.29 3.02
N ASP A 52 6.33 -7.20 3.99
CA ASP A 52 6.20 -8.64 3.71
C ASP A 52 4.91 -8.94 2.96
N TYR A 53 3.82 -8.28 3.35
CA TYR A 53 2.55 -8.47 2.66
C TYR A 53 2.61 -7.94 1.23
N SER A 54 3.32 -6.84 1.00
CA SER A 54 3.50 -6.28 -0.34
C SER A 54 4.15 -7.30 -1.28
N VAL A 55 5.17 -8.00 -0.80
CA VAL A 55 5.83 -9.04 -1.60
C VAL A 55 4.87 -10.19 -1.87
N ARG A 56 4.15 -10.66 -0.85
CA ARG A 56 3.19 -11.76 -1.00
C ARG A 56 2.08 -11.40 -1.97
N HIS A 57 1.55 -10.18 -1.87
CA HIS A 57 0.50 -9.70 -2.76
C HIS A 57 0.88 -9.87 -4.23
N PHE A 58 2.08 -9.46 -4.60
CA PHE A 58 2.52 -9.59 -6.00
C PHE A 58 2.78 -11.02 -6.41
N SER A 59 3.28 -11.86 -5.51
CA SER A 59 3.45 -13.29 -5.80
C SER A 59 2.12 -13.97 -6.07
N GLU A 60 1.11 -13.67 -5.27
CA GLU A 60 -0.22 -14.24 -5.42
C GLU A 60 -0.94 -13.70 -6.65
N GLU A 61 -0.77 -12.41 -6.94
CA GLU A 61 -1.35 -11.79 -8.13
C GLU A 61 -0.73 -12.38 -9.41
N GLU A 62 0.58 -12.58 -9.41
CA GLU A 62 1.27 -13.20 -10.53
C GLU A 62 0.80 -14.64 -10.74
N ASP A 63 0.68 -15.40 -9.64
CA ASP A 63 0.18 -16.78 -9.71
C ASP A 63 -1.24 -16.84 -10.25
N CYS A 64 -2.11 -15.95 -9.78
CA CYS A 64 -3.48 -15.85 -10.26
C CYS A 64 -3.52 -15.57 -11.76
N PHE A 65 -2.68 -14.67 -12.23
CA PHE A 65 -2.58 -14.34 -13.66
C PHE A 65 -2.10 -15.53 -14.48
N ARG A 66 -1.05 -16.22 -14.03
CA ARG A 66 -0.49 -17.38 -14.74
C ARG A 66 -1.51 -18.53 -14.87
N ARG A 67 -2.34 -18.69 -13.84
CA ARG A 67 -3.33 -19.78 -13.81
C ARG A 67 -4.61 -19.43 -14.56
N GLY A 68 -4.72 -18.20 -15.07
CA GLY A 68 -5.89 -17.75 -15.82
C GLY A 68 -7.16 -17.62 -15.00
N ILE A 69 -7.04 -17.50 -13.68
CA ILE A 69 -8.20 -17.38 -12.79
C ILE A 69 -8.55 -15.94 -12.44
N CYS A 70 -7.78 -14.98 -12.96
CA CYS A 70 -8.02 -13.55 -12.80
C CYS A 70 -8.23 -12.91 -14.18
N PRO A 71 -9.40 -13.10 -14.81
CA PRO A 71 -9.58 -12.71 -16.20
C PRO A 71 -9.58 -11.20 -16.45
N VAL A 72 -9.82 -10.41 -15.42
CA VAL A 72 -9.94 -8.95 -15.58
C VAL A 72 -8.65 -8.21 -15.31
N LEU A 73 -7.58 -8.93 -14.95
CA LEU A 73 -6.34 -8.30 -14.54
C LEU A 73 -5.17 -8.77 -15.37
N GLN A 74 -4.33 -7.83 -15.71
CA GLN A 74 -3.05 -8.11 -16.32
C GLN A 74 -1.99 -7.90 -15.23
N TRP A 75 -1.03 -8.82 -15.21
CA TRP A 75 0.12 -8.65 -14.34
C TRP A 75 0.87 -7.38 -14.72
N ASN A 76 1.20 -6.55 -13.75
CA ASN A 76 1.81 -5.27 -14.01
C ASN A 76 3.12 -5.13 -13.23
N GLY A 77 4.24 -5.28 -13.96
CA GLY A 77 5.56 -5.15 -13.37
C GLY A 77 5.87 -3.74 -12.87
N ALA A 78 5.28 -2.73 -13.49
CA ALA A 78 5.45 -1.35 -13.03
C ALA A 78 4.77 -1.14 -11.68
N ALA A 79 3.60 -1.74 -11.46
CA ALA A 79 2.92 -1.66 -10.17
C ALA A 79 3.78 -2.26 -9.07
N ARG A 80 4.39 -3.40 -9.34
CA ARG A 80 5.30 -4.05 -8.40
C ARG A 80 6.51 -3.17 -8.08
N ALA A 81 7.17 -2.66 -9.11
CA ALA A 81 8.36 -1.83 -8.95
C ALA A 81 8.05 -0.57 -8.15
N ASP A 82 6.92 0.08 -8.45
CA ASP A 82 6.52 1.29 -7.76
C ASP A 82 6.18 1.04 -6.29
N LEU A 83 5.52 -0.07 -5.98
CA LEU A 83 5.21 -0.39 -4.58
C LEU A 83 6.47 -0.76 -3.79
N ILE A 84 7.38 -1.51 -4.39
CA ILE A 84 8.66 -1.82 -3.76
C ILE A 84 9.42 -0.52 -3.45
N LYS A 85 9.34 0.45 -4.35
CA LYS A 85 9.96 1.75 -4.11
C LYS A 85 9.33 2.49 -2.94
N VAL A 86 8.00 2.47 -2.84
CA VAL A 86 7.30 3.08 -1.70
C VAL A 86 7.78 2.47 -0.39
N VAL A 87 7.82 1.14 -0.31
CA VAL A 87 8.27 0.42 0.88
C VAL A 87 9.72 0.74 1.21
N SER A 88 10.59 0.73 0.22
CA SER A 88 12.02 0.97 0.41
C SER A 88 12.32 2.40 0.84
N ASP A 89 11.64 3.36 0.22
CA ASP A 89 11.81 4.78 0.56
C ASP A 89 11.35 5.04 1.99
N PHE A 90 10.22 4.45 2.38
CA PHE A 90 9.73 4.56 3.75
C PHE A 90 10.74 3.98 4.74
N ARG A 91 11.24 2.78 4.45
CA ARG A 91 12.21 2.13 5.35
C ARG A 91 13.45 2.98 5.54
N ARG A 92 14.01 3.52 4.47
CA ARG A 92 15.19 4.36 4.55
C ARG A 92 14.94 5.63 5.36
N ALA A 93 13.82 6.28 5.14
CA ALA A 93 13.46 7.49 5.89
C ALA A 93 13.26 7.19 7.37
N PHE A 94 12.58 6.08 7.68
CA PHE A 94 12.36 5.66 9.05
C PHE A 94 13.68 5.32 9.76
N GLU A 95 14.57 4.60 9.11
CA GLU A 95 15.87 4.25 9.69
C GLU A 95 16.75 5.47 9.92
N ALA A 96 16.67 6.45 9.04
CA ALA A 96 17.48 7.65 9.14
C ALA A 96 16.95 8.64 10.19
N ARG A 97 15.64 8.79 10.32
CA ARG A 97 15.04 9.88 11.11
C ARG A 97 13.98 9.44 12.10
N GLY A 98 13.60 8.17 12.09
CA GLY A 98 12.55 7.65 12.96
C GLY A 98 11.15 8.04 12.47
N ALA A 99 10.15 7.69 13.27
CA ALA A 99 8.76 7.96 12.95
C ALA A 99 8.43 9.44 13.16
N SER A 100 7.63 9.98 12.26
CA SER A 100 7.16 11.37 12.36
C SER A 100 5.82 11.49 11.62
N VAL A 101 5.09 12.56 11.93
CA VAL A 101 3.84 12.86 11.22
C VAL A 101 4.11 13.05 9.73
N GLU A 102 5.21 13.73 9.39
CA GLU A 102 5.60 13.94 8.00
C GLU A 102 5.85 12.62 7.28
N LEU A 103 6.46 11.66 7.96
CA LEU A 103 6.70 10.34 7.38
C LEU A 103 5.38 9.60 7.14
N ALA A 104 4.44 9.68 8.08
CA ALA A 104 3.13 9.07 7.95
C ALA A 104 2.36 9.71 6.79
N ASP A 105 2.38 11.03 6.67
CA ASP A 105 1.71 11.76 5.59
C ASP A 105 2.31 11.41 4.23
N SER A 106 3.63 11.30 4.16
CA SER A 106 4.32 10.91 2.94
C SER A 106 3.91 9.51 2.49
N LEU A 107 3.86 8.55 3.42
CA LEU A 107 3.44 7.19 3.09
C LEU A 107 2.00 7.15 2.62
N SER A 108 1.10 7.85 3.33
CA SER A 108 -0.30 7.92 2.95
C SER A 108 -0.47 8.49 1.54
N CYS A 109 0.25 9.55 1.23
CA CYS A 109 0.23 10.19 -0.07
C CYS A 109 0.75 9.27 -1.18
N GLU A 110 1.89 8.64 -0.95
CA GLU A 110 2.49 7.73 -1.93
C GLU A 110 1.61 6.50 -2.17
N MET A 111 1.02 5.95 -1.12
CA MET A 111 0.09 4.84 -1.27
C MET A 111 -1.19 5.23 -1.98
N ALA A 112 -1.75 6.41 -1.69
CA ALA A 112 -2.92 6.90 -2.40
C ALA A 112 -2.64 7.06 -3.89
N THR A 113 -1.46 7.56 -4.23
CA THR A 113 -1.03 7.69 -5.63
C THR A 113 -0.92 6.33 -6.30
N TRP A 114 -0.32 5.36 -5.59
CA TRP A 114 -0.18 3.99 -6.13
C TRP A 114 -1.55 3.34 -6.34
N VAL A 115 -2.45 3.47 -5.38
CA VAL A 115 -3.81 2.93 -5.48
C VAL A 115 -4.54 3.57 -6.66
N ALA A 116 -4.48 4.88 -6.80
CA ALA A 116 -5.14 5.58 -7.91
C ALA A 116 -4.63 5.11 -9.26
N ARG A 117 -3.35 4.77 -9.34
CA ARG A 117 -2.72 4.38 -10.61
C ARG A 117 -3.00 2.92 -10.97
N TYR A 118 -3.01 2.03 -9.98
CA TYR A 118 -2.97 0.59 -10.26
C TYR A 118 -4.18 -0.20 -9.79
N ILE A 119 -5.00 0.35 -8.91
CA ILE A 119 -6.24 -0.30 -8.47
C ILE A 119 -7.41 0.49 -9.06
N PRO A 120 -8.20 -0.14 -9.95
CA PRO A 120 -9.33 0.58 -10.57
C PRO A 120 -10.41 0.89 -9.55
N GLY A 121 -11.11 2.00 -9.78
CA GLY A 121 -12.35 2.32 -9.13
C GLY A 121 -12.31 3.20 -7.87
N PRO A 122 -11.17 3.74 -7.39
CA PRO A 122 -11.26 4.62 -6.23
C PRO A 122 -11.97 5.92 -6.61
N SER A 123 -12.96 6.30 -5.80
CA SER A 123 -13.73 7.52 -6.06
C SER A 123 -13.26 8.69 -5.20
N ALA A 124 -12.69 8.41 -4.04
CA ALA A 124 -12.17 9.44 -3.15
C ALA A 124 -10.97 8.87 -2.40
N LEU A 125 -9.85 9.56 -2.49
CA LEU A 125 -8.62 9.19 -1.80
C LEU A 125 -8.16 10.38 -0.96
N PRO A 126 -7.34 10.13 0.09
CA PRO A 126 -6.79 11.21 0.88
C PRO A 126 -6.08 12.23 0.00
N PRO A 127 -6.26 13.52 0.24
CA PRO A 127 -5.52 14.51 -0.50
C PRO A 127 -4.04 14.38 -0.20
N CYS A 128 -3.26 14.40 -1.25
CA CYS A 128 -1.81 14.48 -1.14
C CYS A 128 -1.43 15.93 -0.95
N ALA A 129 -0.69 16.22 0.11
CA ALA A 129 0.02 17.48 0.18
C ALA A 129 1.08 17.39 -0.92
N THR A 130 0.77 17.91 -2.09
CA THR A 130 1.69 17.82 -3.21
C THR A 130 2.96 18.58 -2.87
N PRO A 131 4.10 17.89 -2.76
CA PRO A 131 5.33 18.61 -2.52
C PRO A 131 5.60 19.53 -3.69
N ALA A 132 6.13 20.68 -3.38
CA ALA A 132 6.59 21.58 -4.42
C ALA A 132 7.66 20.85 -5.23
N GLN A 133 7.48 20.84 -6.51
CA GLN A 133 8.40 20.15 -7.38
C GLN A 133 9.57 21.03 -7.73
#